data_f9e1079a826ab6ea7ea3d39bf4ddbd3f
#
_entry.id   f9e1079a826ab6ea7ea3d39bf4ddbd3f
#
_cell.length_a   1.000
_cell.length_b   1.000
_cell.length_c   1.000
_cell.angle_alpha   90.00
_cell.angle_beta   90.00
_cell.angle_gamma   90.00
#
_symmetry.space_group_name_H-M   'P 1'
#
loop_
_entity.id
_entity.type
_entity.pdbx_description
1 polymer ?
#
loop_
_entity_poly.entity_id
_entity_poly.type
_entity_poly.pdbx_seq_one_letter_code
_entity_poly.pdbx_strand_id
1 'polypeptide(L)'
;MSRAQSILAAAGASILVVFTAVTVFAIEIQPSQDSIRSALDRGAEAAKQHQPPDTFYTRFGATDDLHPSGFLITKLAALSVMATHMGLRGLEPTEADIAQTLDAKTMLISATIFGNVGNFAVDSYMVLDQGGKTIKPVTVRFDGMASRSAAYPEPPRFKAKVVASFAYADFDPTAHTTISIFPANGGEVTFPIDFAQIK
;
A
#
# COMPACT_ATOMS: atom_id res chain seq x y z
N MET A 1 -0.78 78.64 -31.13
CA MET A 1 0.30 77.61 -30.92
C MET A 1 0.03 76.93 -29.61
N SER A 2 -0.59 75.75 -29.62
CA SER A 2 -0.92 74.99 -28.44
C SER A 2 -0.39 73.57 -28.66
N ARG A 3 0.55 73.12 -27.78
CA ARG A 3 1.13 71.76 -27.81
C ARG A 3 0.24 70.82 -26.98
N ALA A 4 -0.35 69.85 -27.64
CA ALA A 4 -1.00 68.74 -26.97
C ALA A 4 0.07 67.72 -26.50
N GLN A 5 0.13 67.45 -25.21
CA GLN A 5 0.93 66.37 -24.65
C GLN A 5 0.06 65.11 -24.58
N SER A 6 0.47 64.07 -25.30
CA SER A 6 -0.14 62.74 -25.23
C SER A 6 0.51 61.97 -24.09
N ILE A 7 -0.31 61.57 -23.09
CA ILE A 7 0.09 60.71 -22.02
C ILE A 7 -0.18 59.26 -22.46
N LEU A 8 0.89 58.47 -22.66
CA LEU A 8 0.79 57.01 -22.86
C LEU A 8 0.66 56.33 -21.50
N ALA A 9 -0.50 55.74 -21.25
CA ALA A 9 -0.71 54.86 -20.09
C ALA A 9 -0.27 53.45 -20.46
N ALA A 10 0.83 52.98 -19.86
CA ALA A 10 1.28 51.60 -19.97
C ALA A 10 0.48 50.74 -18.96
N ALA A 11 -0.43 49.91 -19.47
CA ALA A 11 -1.12 48.91 -18.66
C ALA A 11 -0.21 47.70 -18.48
N GLY A 12 0.37 47.55 -17.29
CA GLY A 12 1.12 46.36 -16.89
C GLY A 12 0.16 45.20 -16.55
N ALA A 13 0.10 44.19 -17.39
CA ALA A 13 -0.62 42.95 -17.08
C ALA A 13 0.24 42.08 -16.16
N SER A 14 -0.11 42.01 -14.89
CA SER A 14 0.47 41.08 -13.95
C SER A 14 -0.09 39.66 -14.21
N ILE A 15 0.74 38.75 -14.71
CA ILE A 15 0.42 37.36 -14.88
C ILE A 15 0.53 36.71 -13.50
N LEU A 16 -0.60 36.37 -12.90
CA LEU A 16 -0.65 35.58 -11.65
C LEU A 16 -0.41 34.11 -12.02
N VAL A 17 0.81 33.61 -11.79
CA VAL A 17 1.12 32.19 -11.96
C VAL A 17 0.59 31.46 -10.72
N VAL A 18 -0.55 30.79 -10.86
CA VAL A 18 -1.10 29.92 -9.83
C VAL A 18 -0.34 28.60 -9.88
N PHE A 19 0.58 28.39 -8.93
CA PHE A 19 1.17 27.09 -8.69
C PHE A 19 0.12 26.19 -8.06
N THR A 20 -0.50 25.31 -8.83
CA THR A 20 -1.27 24.20 -8.28
C THR A 20 -0.27 23.20 -7.69
N ALA A 21 -0.22 23.08 -6.37
CA ALA A 21 0.51 22.02 -5.68
C ALA A 21 -0.14 20.68 -6.11
N VAL A 22 0.54 19.94 -6.97
CA VAL A 22 0.18 18.55 -7.27
C VAL A 22 0.55 17.77 -6.00
N THR A 23 -0.44 17.28 -5.28
CA THR A 23 -0.22 16.36 -4.17
C THR A 23 0.28 15.05 -4.78
N VAL A 24 1.59 14.85 -4.79
CA VAL A 24 2.20 13.56 -5.15
C VAL A 24 1.91 12.63 -3.99
N PHE A 25 1.04 11.68 -4.20
CA PHE A 25 0.88 10.54 -3.30
C PHE A 25 2.08 9.62 -3.53
N ALA A 26 2.59 9.02 -2.49
CA ALA A 26 3.68 8.04 -2.53
C ALA A 26 3.70 7.32 -1.18
N ILE A 27 4.29 6.13 -1.13
CA ILE A 27 4.52 5.45 0.14
C ILE A 27 5.47 6.29 1.01
N GLU A 28 4.96 6.91 2.06
CA GLU A 28 5.78 7.69 2.99
C GLU A 28 6.66 6.79 3.85
N ILE A 29 7.94 6.68 3.48
CA ILE A 29 8.93 5.91 4.24
C ILE A 29 9.27 6.59 5.57
N GLN A 30 9.30 7.94 5.56
CA GLN A 30 9.48 8.79 6.72
C GLN A 30 8.29 9.75 6.83
N PRO A 31 7.18 9.31 7.46
CA PRO A 31 5.98 10.10 7.54
C PRO A 31 6.19 11.42 8.30
N SER A 32 5.56 12.49 7.80
CA SER A 32 5.51 13.78 8.48
C SER A 32 4.64 13.70 9.75
N GLN A 33 4.80 14.65 10.68
CA GLN A 33 3.98 14.72 11.89
C GLN A 33 2.48 14.88 11.54
N ASP A 34 2.17 15.62 10.48
CA ASP A 34 0.79 15.81 10.03
C ASP A 34 0.21 14.53 9.42
N SER A 35 1.01 13.76 8.64
CA SER A 35 0.62 12.45 8.13
C SER A 35 0.38 11.44 9.26
N ILE A 36 1.24 11.43 10.27
CA ILE A 36 1.11 10.59 11.47
C ILE A 36 -0.20 10.92 12.20
N ARG A 37 -0.44 12.20 12.51
CA ARG A 37 -1.68 12.65 13.17
C ARG A 37 -2.90 12.25 12.36
N SER A 38 -2.90 12.54 11.07
CA SER A 38 -4.00 12.17 10.18
C SER A 38 -4.28 10.66 10.15
N ALA A 39 -3.24 9.82 10.19
CA ALA A 39 -3.39 8.37 10.23
C ALA A 39 -4.01 7.90 11.57
N LEU A 40 -3.58 8.46 12.69
CA LEU A 40 -4.15 8.16 14.01
C LEU A 40 -5.61 8.60 14.12
N ASP A 41 -5.94 9.80 13.63
CA ASP A 41 -7.31 10.34 13.62
C ASP A 41 -8.24 9.45 12.78
N ARG A 42 -7.80 9.00 11.59
CA ARG A 42 -8.56 8.05 10.77
C ARG A 42 -8.82 6.74 11.50
N GLY A 43 -7.81 6.21 12.19
CA GLY A 43 -7.95 4.98 12.97
C GLY A 43 -8.91 5.14 14.14
N ALA A 44 -8.83 6.25 14.88
CA ALA A 44 -9.75 6.57 15.97
C ALA A 44 -11.19 6.72 15.48
N GLU A 45 -11.40 7.36 14.32
CA GLU A 45 -12.72 7.52 13.74
C GLU A 45 -13.29 6.17 13.26
N ALA A 46 -12.47 5.32 12.63
CA ALA A 46 -12.88 3.97 12.25
C ALA A 46 -13.29 3.12 13.47
N ALA A 47 -12.60 3.27 14.61
CA ALA A 47 -12.98 2.60 15.85
C ALA A 47 -14.36 3.04 16.36
N LYS A 48 -14.65 4.36 16.35
CA LYS A 48 -15.98 4.90 16.71
C LYS A 48 -17.09 4.36 15.83
N GLN A 49 -16.80 4.20 14.54
CA GLN A 49 -17.73 3.67 13.55
C GLN A 49 -17.77 2.13 13.52
N HIS A 50 -17.00 1.45 14.37
CA HIS A 50 -16.85 -0.01 14.39
C HIS A 50 -16.43 -0.60 13.03
N GLN A 51 -15.66 0.16 12.26
CA GLN A 51 -15.10 -0.31 10.99
C GLN A 51 -13.97 -1.32 11.24
N PRO A 52 -13.84 -2.36 10.40
CA PRO A 52 -12.77 -3.32 10.55
C PRO A 52 -11.40 -2.66 10.17
N PRO A 53 -10.31 -2.96 10.91
CA PRO A 53 -9.00 -2.35 10.67
C PRO A 53 -8.42 -2.58 9.29
N ASP A 54 -8.83 -3.64 8.58
CA ASP A 54 -8.36 -3.97 7.24
C ASP A 54 -8.88 -3.02 6.13
N THR A 55 -9.76 -2.06 6.47
CA THR A 55 -10.15 -0.96 5.58
C THR A 55 -8.97 -0.05 5.20
N PHE A 56 -7.89 -0.05 6.00
CA PHE A 56 -6.68 0.73 5.72
C PHE A 56 -5.66 0.00 4.84
N TYR A 57 -5.92 -1.25 4.48
CA TYR A 57 -5.02 -1.99 3.61
C TYR A 57 -5.14 -1.52 2.17
N THR A 58 -4.01 -1.30 1.51
CA THR A 58 -4.00 -1.08 0.06
C THR A 58 -4.18 -2.42 -0.63
N ARG A 59 -5.35 -2.64 -1.23
CA ARG A 59 -5.71 -3.89 -1.90
C ARG A 59 -5.29 -3.87 -3.36
N PHE A 60 -4.96 -5.04 -3.89
CA PHE A 60 -4.64 -5.25 -5.29
C PHE A 60 -5.17 -6.60 -5.79
N GLY A 61 -5.24 -6.77 -7.12
CA GLY A 61 -5.76 -7.98 -7.75
C GLY A 61 -7.29 -8.03 -7.78
N ALA A 62 -7.83 -9.23 -7.80
CA ALA A 62 -9.26 -9.45 -7.91
C ALA A 62 -10.02 -9.10 -6.61
N THR A 63 -11.29 -8.77 -6.76
CA THR A 63 -12.19 -8.48 -5.62
C THR A 63 -13.07 -9.67 -5.22
N ASP A 64 -13.01 -10.75 -5.97
CA ASP A 64 -13.74 -11.98 -5.71
C ASP A 64 -12.87 -13.03 -4.97
N ASP A 65 -13.51 -14.13 -4.53
CA ASP A 65 -12.88 -15.18 -3.73
C ASP A 65 -12.28 -16.34 -4.56
N LEU A 66 -12.22 -16.20 -5.89
CA LEU A 66 -11.76 -17.26 -6.81
C LEU A 66 -10.52 -16.88 -7.64
N HIS A 67 -10.14 -15.61 -7.61
CA HIS A 67 -9.00 -15.10 -8.34
C HIS A 67 -7.93 -14.52 -7.41
N PRO A 68 -6.65 -14.53 -7.85
CA PRO A 68 -5.55 -14.01 -7.06
C PRO A 68 -5.74 -12.55 -6.67
N SER A 69 -5.48 -12.26 -5.39
CA SER A 69 -5.62 -10.93 -4.81
C SER A 69 -4.66 -10.75 -3.64
N GLY A 70 -4.54 -9.53 -3.16
CA GLY A 70 -3.71 -9.27 -2.00
C GLY A 70 -3.86 -7.87 -1.44
N PHE A 71 -2.99 -7.57 -0.50
CA PHE A 71 -2.89 -6.24 0.10
C PHE A 71 -1.46 -5.96 0.56
N LEU A 72 -1.16 -4.68 0.71
CA LEU A 72 0.04 -4.22 1.38
C LEU A 72 -0.31 -3.27 2.53
N ILE A 73 0.60 -3.16 3.48
CA ILE A 73 0.45 -2.33 4.66
C ILE A 73 1.65 -1.38 4.74
N THR A 74 1.40 -0.07 4.53
CA THR A 74 2.39 0.99 4.73
C THR A 74 2.50 1.37 6.21
N LYS A 75 3.48 2.19 6.59
CA LYS A 75 3.60 2.71 7.96
C LYS A 75 2.35 3.49 8.39
N LEU A 76 1.81 4.35 7.52
CA LEU A 76 0.61 5.12 7.81
C LEU A 76 -0.62 4.22 7.96
N ALA A 77 -0.77 3.23 7.09
CA ALA A 77 -1.82 2.23 7.23
C ALA A 77 -1.68 1.46 8.56
N ALA A 78 -0.47 1.05 8.93
CA ALA A 78 -0.20 0.36 10.20
C ALA A 78 -0.57 1.21 11.42
N LEU A 79 -0.29 2.53 11.39
CA LEU A 79 -0.73 3.45 12.44
C LEU A 79 -2.25 3.52 12.55
N SER A 80 -2.97 3.63 11.42
CA SER A 80 -4.43 3.65 11.41
C SER A 80 -5.01 2.32 11.93
N VAL A 81 -4.45 1.19 11.51
CA VAL A 81 -4.82 -0.15 12.01
C VAL A 81 -4.61 -0.26 13.52
N MET A 82 -3.46 0.16 14.02
CA MET A 82 -3.14 0.16 15.45
C MET A 82 -4.15 1.02 16.23
N ALA A 83 -4.37 2.26 15.80
CA ALA A 83 -5.31 3.18 16.46
C ALA A 83 -6.74 2.61 16.46
N THR A 84 -7.17 1.96 15.38
CA THR A 84 -8.48 1.29 15.31
C THR A 84 -8.57 0.14 16.31
N HIS A 85 -7.57 -0.75 16.34
CA HIS A 85 -7.57 -1.87 17.28
C HIS A 85 -7.57 -1.43 18.74
N MET A 86 -6.83 -0.38 19.07
CA MET A 86 -6.80 0.18 20.42
C MET A 86 -8.12 0.88 20.75
N GLY A 87 -8.63 1.71 19.85
CA GLY A 87 -9.90 2.42 20.03
C GLY A 87 -11.11 1.49 20.21
N LEU A 88 -11.16 0.35 19.50
CA LEU A 88 -12.19 -0.69 19.70
C LEU A 88 -12.17 -1.33 21.10
N ARG A 89 -11.05 -1.19 21.83
CA ARG A 89 -10.88 -1.65 23.22
C ARG A 89 -10.96 -0.51 24.22
N GLY A 90 -11.29 0.72 23.80
CA GLY A 90 -11.33 1.89 24.64
C GLY A 90 -9.95 2.41 25.07
N LEU A 91 -8.91 2.09 24.31
CA LEU A 91 -7.53 2.52 24.54
C LEU A 91 -7.10 3.55 23.49
N GLU A 92 -6.12 4.37 23.84
CA GLU A 92 -5.45 5.30 22.93
C GLU A 92 -3.99 4.87 22.70
N PRO A 93 -3.44 5.05 21.47
CA PRO A 93 -2.04 4.79 21.20
C PRO A 93 -1.12 5.68 22.04
N THR A 94 -0.13 5.09 22.66
CA THR A 94 0.94 5.82 23.36
C THR A 94 2.03 6.26 22.37
N GLU A 95 2.87 7.22 22.78
CA GLU A 95 4.05 7.61 21.98
C GLU A 95 4.97 6.42 21.70
N ALA A 96 5.09 5.47 22.63
CA ALA A 96 5.88 4.25 22.43
C ALA A 96 5.29 3.34 21.35
N ASP A 97 3.96 3.17 21.31
CA ASP A 97 3.28 2.38 20.27
C ASP A 97 3.47 3.02 18.89
N ILE A 98 3.35 4.34 18.81
CA ILE A 98 3.56 5.11 17.58
C ILE A 98 5.01 4.95 17.12
N ALA A 99 5.98 5.17 18.01
CA ALA A 99 7.40 5.05 17.71
C ALA A 99 7.77 3.66 17.22
N GLN A 100 7.25 2.60 17.87
CA GLN A 100 7.46 1.21 17.47
C GLN A 100 6.93 0.94 16.05
N THR A 101 5.75 1.46 15.71
CA THR A 101 5.16 1.30 14.37
C THR A 101 5.98 2.04 13.31
N LEU A 102 6.44 3.26 13.62
CA LEU A 102 7.26 4.06 12.71
C LEU A 102 8.67 3.52 12.51
N ASP A 103 9.22 2.81 13.51
CA ASP A 103 10.54 2.17 13.42
C ASP A 103 10.56 0.94 12.50
N ALA A 104 9.40 0.46 12.05
CA ALA A 104 9.33 -0.64 11.09
C ALA A 104 10.22 -0.37 9.87
N LYS A 105 11.15 -1.30 9.58
CA LYS A 105 12.10 -1.18 8.47
C LYS A 105 11.59 -1.80 7.18
N THR A 106 10.47 -2.51 7.24
CA THR A 106 9.93 -3.26 6.12
C THR A 106 8.45 -2.97 5.90
N MET A 107 8.03 -3.03 4.63
CA MET A 107 6.65 -3.05 4.20
C MET A 107 6.19 -4.50 4.07
N LEU A 108 5.00 -4.82 4.57
CA LEU A 108 4.40 -6.14 4.44
C LEU A 108 3.47 -6.19 3.23
N ILE A 109 3.63 -7.25 2.43
CA ILE A 109 2.73 -7.61 1.33
C ILE A 109 2.19 -9.02 1.59
N SER A 110 0.88 -9.19 1.51
CA SER A 110 0.21 -10.47 1.62
C SER A 110 -0.62 -10.71 0.37
N ALA A 111 -0.44 -11.86 -0.27
CA ALA A 111 -1.22 -12.25 -1.43
C ALA A 111 -1.87 -13.62 -1.21
N THR A 112 -3.08 -13.78 -1.73
CA THR A 112 -3.79 -15.05 -1.85
C THR A 112 -3.64 -15.54 -3.27
N ILE A 113 -3.12 -16.75 -3.42
CA ILE A 113 -2.95 -17.44 -4.71
C ILE A 113 -3.75 -18.74 -4.71
N PHE A 114 -3.98 -19.29 -5.89
CA PHE A 114 -4.86 -20.43 -6.08
C PHE A 114 -4.14 -21.58 -6.82
N GLY A 115 -4.53 -22.81 -6.51
CA GLY A 115 -3.97 -24.00 -7.12
C GLY A 115 -4.90 -25.21 -7.02
N ASN A 116 -4.46 -26.34 -7.59
CA ASN A 116 -5.28 -27.55 -7.66
C ASN A 116 -4.81 -28.69 -6.76
N VAL A 117 -3.69 -28.50 -6.04
CA VAL A 117 -3.16 -29.45 -5.06
C VAL A 117 -2.93 -28.79 -3.72
N GLY A 118 -3.09 -29.53 -2.62
CA GLY A 118 -3.10 -28.96 -1.28
C GLY A 118 -1.76 -28.35 -0.80
N ASN A 119 -0.66 -28.68 -1.44
CA ASN A 119 0.67 -28.17 -1.10
C ASN A 119 1.27 -27.25 -2.21
N PHE A 120 0.44 -26.70 -3.08
CA PHE A 120 0.91 -25.93 -4.25
C PHE A 120 1.71 -24.66 -3.87
N ALA A 121 1.47 -24.11 -2.68
CA ALA A 121 2.10 -22.90 -2.21
C ALA A 121 3.39 -23.12 -1.40
N VAL A 122 3.75 -24.38 -1.13
CA VAL A 122 5.01 -24.71 -0.43
C VAL A 122 6.17 -24.18 -1.26
N ASP A 123 7.15 -23.53 -0.59
CA ASP A 123 8.32 -22.90 -1.22
C ASP A 123 8.00 -21.79 -2.24
N SER A 124 6.79 -21.22 -2.16
CA SER A 124 6.46 -20.03 -2.94
C SER A 124 7.38 -18.87 -2.59
N TYR A 125 7.72 -18.08 -3.59
CA TYR A 125 8.59 -16.92 -3.48
C TYR A 125 7.90 -15.67 -4.03
N MET A 126 8.20 -14.50 -3.47
CA MET A 126 7.65 -13.22 -3.93
C MET A 126 8.77 -12.22 -4.16
N VAL A 127 8.70 -11.46 -5.24
CA VAL A 127 9.60 -10.34 -5.53
C VAL A 127 8.81 -9.11 -5.94
N LEU A 128 9.45 -7.94 -5.88
CA LEU A 128 8.99 -6.74 -6.57
C LEU A 128 9.87 -6.50 -7.78
N ASP A 129 9.29 -6.07 -8.89
CA ASP A 129 10.01 -5.56 -10.05
C ASP A 129 9.68 -4.09 -10.26
N GLN A 130 10.71 -3.27 -10.37
CA GLN A 130 10.62 -1.83 -10.63
C GLN A 130 11.52 -1.47 -11.81
N GLY A 131 10.94 -1.42 -13.01
CA GLY A 131 11.68 -1.05 -14.23
C GLY A 131 12.83 -1.99 -14.59
N GLY A 132 12.67 -3.29 -14.33
CA GLY A 132 13.68 -4.33 -14.55
C GLY A 132 14.63 -4.56 -13.37
N LYS A 133 14.49 -3.78 -12.29
CA LYS A 133 15.21 -4.04 -11.03
C LYS A 133 14.36 -4.99 -10.17
N THR A 134 14.84 -6.21 -9.98
CA THR A 134 14.22 -7.18 -9.06
C THR A 134 14.63 -6.91 -7.62
N ILE A 135 13.65 -6.69 -6.75
CA ILE A 135 13.84 -6.45 -5.32
C ILE A 135 13.40 -7.70 -4.57
N LYS A 136 14.35 -8.25 -3.79
CA LYS A 136 14.14 -9.46 -3.01
C LYS A 136 13.53 -9.12 -1.65
N PRO A 137 12.65 -9.98 -1.11
CA PRO A 137 12.12 -9.80 0.23
C PRO A 137 13.16 -10.09 1.30
N VAL A 138 13.03 -9.44 2.46
CA VAL A 138 13.80 -9.76 3.67
C VAL A 138 13.31 -11.08 4.28
N THR A 139 12.00 -11.32 4.23
CA THR A 139 11.37 -12.57 4.69
C THR A 139 10.24 -12.96 3.77
N VAL A 140 10.04 -14.28 3.60
CA VAL A 140 8.87 -14.86 2.94
C VAL A 140 8.29 -15.93 3.85
N ARG A 141 6.95 -15.98 3.90
CA ARG A 141 6.18 -17.05 4.54
C ARG A 141 5.09 -17.48 3.58
N PHE A 142 4.74 -18.74 3.62
CA PHE A 142 3.68 -19.33 2.81
C PHE A 142 2.89 -20.35 3.63
N ASP A 143 1.67 -20.60 3.22
CA ASP A 143 0.86 -21.67 3.84
C ASP A 143 1.42 -23.03 3.42
N GLY A 144 1.88 -23.82 4.36
CA GLY A 144 2.40 -25.19 4.09
C GLY A 144 1.30 -26.16 3.65
N MET A 145 0.05 -25.90 4.04
CA MET A 145 -1.14 -26.60 3.59
C MET A 145 -2.19 -25.57 3.16
N ALA A 146 -2.58 -25.61 1.90
CA ALA A 146 -3.58 -24.72 1.34
C ALA A 146 -5.00 -25.07 1.82
N SER A 147 -5.82 -24.07 2.04
CA SER A 147 -7.24 -24.21 2.37
C SER A 147 -8.06 -24.48 1.11
N ARG A 148 -9.21 -25.14 1.25
CA ARG A 148 -10.17 -25.27 0.14
C ARG A 148 -10.61 -23.90 -0.36
N SER A 149 -10.70 -23.72 -1.67
CA SER A 149 -11.29 -22.53 -2.27
C SER A 149 -12.83 -22.58 -2.21
N ALA A 150 -13.49 -21.50 -2.57
CA ALA A 150 -14.94 -21.47 -2.69
C ALA A 150 -15.46 -22.34 -3.85
N ALA A 151 -14.61 -22.69 -4.84
CA ALA A 151 -14.99 -23.55 -5.96
C ALA A 151 -14.85 -25.06 -5.66
N TYR A 152 -14.23 -25.46 -4.54
CA TYR A 152 -13.99 -26.87 -4.25
C TYR A 152 -15.28 -27.73 -4.38
N PRO A 153 -15.28 -28.89 -5.06
CA PRO A 153 -14.11 -29.63 -5.60
C PRO A 153 -13.62 -29.21 -6.99
N GLU A 154 -14.28 -28.23 -7.62
CA GLU A 154 -13.89 -27.73 -8.93
C GLU A 154 -12.67 -26.81 -8.88
N PRO A 155 -11.91 -26.68 -9.99
CA PRO A 155 -10.81 -25.73 -10.06
C PRO A 155 -11.27 -24.25 -9.97
N PRO A 156 -10.46 -23.39 -9.30
CA PRO A 156 -9.28 -23.72 -8.50
C PRO A 156 -9.67 -24.35 -7.14
N ARG A 157 -9.12 -25.51 -6.83
CA ARG A 157 -9.55 -26.30 -5.65
C ARG A 157 -9.06 -25.73 -4.32
N PHE A 158 -7.91 -25.08 -4.33
CA PHE A 158 -7.25 -24.63 -3.10
C PHE A 158 -6.82 -23.18 -3.21
N LYS A 159 -6.75 -22.50 -2.06
CA LYS A 159 -6.19 -21.17 -1.91
C LYS A 159 -5.17 -21.16 -0.78
N ALA A 160 -4.10 -20.36 -0.92
CA ALA A 160 -3.04 -20.23 0.05
C ALA A 160 -2.54 -18.78 0.11
N LYS A 161 -1.97 -18.39 1.25
CA LYS A 161 -1.33 -17.09 1.42
C LYS A 161 0.17 -17.19 1.22
N VAL A 162 0.73 -16.19 0.56
CA VAL A 162 2.16 -15.89 0.53
C VAL A 162 2.34 -14.50 1.10
N VAL A 163 3.16 -14.38 2.13
CA VAL A 163 3.42 -13.12 2.83
C VAL A 163 4.90 -12.81 2.75
N ALA A 164 5.24 -11.61 2.29
CA ALA A 164 6.61 -11.16 2.17
C ALA A 164 6.80 -9.80 2.83
N SER A 165 8.01 -9.55 3.37
CA SER A 165 8.39 -8.25 3.90
C SER A 165 9.55 -7.70 3.07
N PHE A 166 9.41 -6.46 2.59
CA PHE A 166 10.39 -5.77 1.75
C PHE A 166 10.98 -4.58 2.51
N ALA A 167 12.31 -4.46 2.51
CA ALA A 167 12.96 -3.34 3.16
C ALA A 167 12.63 -2.02 2.43
N TYR A 168 12.24 -1.00 3.18
CA TYR A 168 11.95 0.33 2.62
C TYR A 168 13.16 0.96 1.92
N ALA A 169 14.37 0.56 2.27
CA ALA A 169 15.60 1.04 1.64
C ALA A 169 15.88 0.45 0.25
N ASP A 170 15.19 -0.63 -0.13
CA ASP A 170 15.53 -1.40 -1.33
C ASP A 170 14.69 -1.04 -2.55
N PHE A 171 13.53 -0.40 -2.35
CA PHE A 171 12.60 -0.05 -3.41
C PHE A 171 12.33 1.47 -3.50
N ASP A 172 11.90 1.92 -4.68
CA ASP A 172 11.43 3.28 -4.91
C ASP A 172 9.95 3.40 -4.50
N PRO A 173 9.61 4.27 -3.52
CA PRO A 173 8.24 4.43 -3.03
C PRO A 173 7.30 5.14 -4.03
N THR A 174 7.81 5.61 -5.17
CA THR A 174 7.05 6.32 -6.21
C THR A 174 6.95 5.55 -7.52
N ALA A 175 7.60 4.38 -7.61
CA ALA A 175 7.69 3.66 -8.87
C ALA A 175 6.45 2.82 -9.19
N HIS A 176 6.17 2.67 -10.48
CA HIS A 176 5.35 1.55 -10.95
C HIS A 176 6.04 0.23 -10.61
N THR A 177 5.32 -0.65 -9.96
CA THR A 177 5.84 -1.88 -9.39
C THR A 177 5.01 -3.07 -9.84
N THR A 178 5.66 -4.16 -10.18
CA THR A 178 4.99 -5.45 -10.36
C THR A 178 5.34 -6.34 -9.17
N ILE A 179 4.33 -6.85 -8.49
CA ILE A 179 4.47 -7.89 -7.47
C ILE A 179 4.37 -9.21 -8.19
N SER A 180 5.45 -10.01 -8.18
CA SER A 180 5.49 -11.34 -8.81
C SER A 180 5.62 -12.43 -7.76
N ILE A 181 4.77 -13.45 -7.85
CA ILE A 181 4.74 -14.60 -6.96
C ILE A 181 4.98 -15.86 -7.80
N PHE A 182 5.93 -16.66 -7.36
CA PHE A 182 6.34 -17.90 -8.01
C PHE A 182 6.01 -19.08 -7.10
N PRO A 183 4.89 -19.78 -7.33
CA PRO A 183 4.60 -21.04 -6.64
C PRO A 183 5.63 -22.12 -7.05
N ALA A 184 6.03 -22.99 -6.12
CA ALA A 184 7.04 -24.03 -6.39
C ALA A 184 6.63 -25.01 -7.50
N ASN A 185 5.32 -25.21 -7.68
CA ASN A 185 4.80 -26.09 -8.74
C ASN A 185 4.78 -25.45 -10.15
N GLY A 186 5.42 -24.29 -10.28
CA GLY A 186 5.54 -23.54 -11.54
C GLY A 186 4.41 -22.53 -11.76
N GLY A 187 4.60 -21.69 -12.75
CA GLY A 187 3.74 -20.55 -13.04
C GLY A 187 4.20 -19.28 -12.33
N GLU A 188 3.56 -18.19 -12.67
CA GLU A 188 3.77 -16.87 -12.08
C GLU A 188 2.41 -16.19 -11.90
N VAL A 189 2.24 -15.54 -10.75
CA VAL A 189 1.09 -14.68 -10.49
C VAL A 189 1.60 -13.27 -10.30
N THR A 190 1.14 -12.33 -11.15
CA THR A 190 1.61 -10.95 -11.15
C THR A 190 0.51 -9.97 -10.84
N PHE A 191 0.89 -8.87 -10.15
CA PHE A 191 0.00 -7.77 -9.84
C PHE A 191 0.73 -6.45 -10.13
N PRO A 192 0.32 -5.71 -11.16
CA PRO A 192 0.81 -4.35 -11.35
C PRO A 192 0.20 -3.42 -10.29
N ILE A 193 1.02 -2.58 -9.71
CA ILE A 193 0.62 -1.58 -8.71
C ILE A 193 1.46 -0.32 -8.88
N ASP A 194 0.84 0.84 -8.70
CA ASP A 194 1.54 2.11 -8.73
C ASP A 194 1.76 2.62 -7.30
N PHE A 195 3.00 2.56 -6.83
CA PHE A 195 3.36 3.02 -5.48
C PHE A 195 3.14 4.53 -5.32
N ALA A 196 3.20 5.30 -6.42
CA ALA A 196 2.90 6.72 -6.40
C ALA A 196 1.41 7.04 -6.06
N GLN A 197 0.51 6.07 -6.18
CA GLN A 197 -0.93 6.24 -5.89
C GLN A 197 -1.34 5.74 -4.49
N ILE A 198 -0.40 5.19 -3.72
CA ILE A 198 -0.67 4.63 -2.39
C ILE A 198 -0.60 5.75 -1.34
N LYS A 199 -1.61 5.77 -0.45
CA LYS A 199 -1.74 6.76 0.63
C LYS A 199 -1.35 6.16 1.97
#